data_870ffa74867f05ddabd7cd89718c857c
#
_entry.id   870ffa74867f05ddabd7cd89718c857c
#
_cell.length_a   1.000
_cell.length_b   1.000
_cell.length_c   1.000
_cell.angle_alpha   90.00
_cell.angle_beta   90.00
_cell.angle_gamma   90.00
#
_symmetry.space_group_name_H-M   'P 1'
#
loop_
_entity.id
_entity.type
_entity.pdbx_description
1 polymer ?
#
loop_
_entity_poly.entity_id
_entity_poly.type
_entity_poly.pdbx_seq_one_letter_code
_entity_poly.pdbx_strand_id
1 'polypeptide(L)'
;REDLRQIEVVLDWQPLIQEHFQDKDIVRALKIIYCESSGRPNAVGKNTNGTQDVGLWQFNDNTWAWLKEKLKFTGNRSDPILSTKVAKWLIYNDGWYHWNSSKHCWRY
;
A
#
# COMPACT_ATOMS: atom_id res chain seq x y z
N ARG A 1 -3.51 -9.17 20.61
CA ARG A 1 -4.54 -9.00 19.61
C ARG A 1 -3.93 -9.00 18.22
N GLU A 2 -4.70 -9.46 17.25
CA GLU A 2 -4.20 -9.59 15.87
C GLU A 2 -3.78 -8.24 15.26
N ASP A 3 -4.56 -7.18 15.48
CA ASP A 3 -4.22 -5.86 14.95
C ASP A 3 -2.93 -5.31 15.53
N LEU A 4 -2.68 -5.53 16.83
CA LEU A 4 -1.42 -5.10 17.45
C LEU A 4 -0.24 -5.86 16.88
N ARG A 5 -0.39 -7.16 16.66
CA ARG A 5 0.66 -7.98 16.06
C ARG A 5 0.97 -7.53 14.63
N GLN A 6 -0.07 -7.20 13.86
CA GLN A 6 0.10 -6.69 12.51
C GLN A 6 0.89 -5.38 12.51
N ILE A 7 0.54 -4.46 13.39
CA ILE A 7 1.20 -3.17 13.48
C ILE A 7 2.66 -3.33 13.92
N GLU A 8 2.95 -4.23 14.86
CA GLU A 8 4.34 -4.46 15.30
C GLU A 8 5.25 -4.86 14.14
N VAL A 9 4.77 -5.67 13.22
CA VAL A 9 5.56 -6.13 12.06
C VAL A 9 5.95 -4.96 11.14
N VAL A 10 5.12 -3.92 11.08
CA VAL A 10 5.31 -2.79 10.16
C VAL A 10 5.69 -1.50 10.85
N LEU A 11 6.10 -1.54 12.13
CA LEU A 11 6.40 -0.34 12.91
C LEU A 11 7.47 0.55 12.28
N ASP A 12 8.42 -0.01 11.55
CA ASP A 12 9.46 0.77 10.90
C ASP A 12 8.87 1.77 9.88
N TRP A 13 7.68 1.49 9.37
CA TRP A 13 7.02 2.37 8.40
C TRP A 13 6.08 3.39 9.04
N GLN A 14 5.90 3.34 10.35
CA GLN A 14 4.98 4.27 11.03
C GLN A 14 5.32 5.74 10.79
N PRO A 15 6.61 6.17 10.87
CA PRO A 15 6.91 7.58 10.60
C PRO A 15 6.50 8.02 9.19
N LEU A 16 6.73 7.17 8.19
CA LEU A 16 6.33 7.47 6.81
C LEU A 16 4.81 7.58 6.67
N ILE A 17 4.08 6.68 7.29
CA ILE A 17 2.62 6.70 7.25
C ILE A 17 2.08 7.94 7.99
N GLN A 18 2.63 8.27 9.15
CA GLN A 18 2.22 9.47 9.90
C GLN A 18 2.44 10.75 9.11
N GLU A 19 3.50 10.79 8.30
CA GLU A 19 3.79 11.95 7.46
C GLU A 19 2.74 12.18 6.38
N HIS A 20 2.13 11.11 5.88
CA HIS A 20 1.28 11.18 4.69
C HIS A 20 -0.21 11.00 4.95
N PHE A 21 -0.61 10.43 6.10
CA PHE A 21 -2.01 10.09 6.36
C PHE A 21 -2.56 10.90 7.54
N GLN A 22 -3.87 11.13 7.52
CA GLN A 22 -4.58 11.70 8.66
C GLN A 22 -4.55 10.71 9.83
N ASP A 23 -4.54 11.22 11.06
CA ASP A 23 -4.41 10.39 12.26
C ASP A 23 -5.42 9.25 12.29
N LYS A 24 -6.66 9.51 11.89
CA LYS A 24 -7.72 8.49 11.90
C LYS A 24 -7.46 7.33 10.95
N ASP A 25 -6.56 7.49 9.99
CA ASP A 25 -6.30 6.51 8.93
C ASP A 25 -4.99 5.76 9.10
N ILE A 26 -4.16 6.15 10.07
CA ILE A 26 -2.82 5.59 10.25
C ILE A 26 -2.88 4.07 10.51
N VAL A 27 -3.73 3.63 11.43
CA VAL A 27 -3.83 2.21 11.78
C VAL A 27 -4.26 1.39 10.57
N ARG A 28 -5.27 1.86 9.83
CA ARG A 28 -5.74 1.15 8.64
C ARG A 28 -4.64 1.06 7.58
N ALA A 29 -3.93 2.15 7.34
CA ALA A 29 -2.82 2.17 6.38
C ALA A 29 -1.73 1.18 6.75
N LEU A 30 -1.32 1.15 8.02
CA LEU A 30 -0.31 0.20 8.50
C LEU A 30 -0.79 -1.25 8.35
N LYS A 31 -2.05 -1.53 8.63
CA LYS A 31 -2.61 -2.87 8.49
C LYS A 31 -2.65 -3.31 7.04
N ILE A 32 -2.96 -2.41 6.12
CA ILE A 32 -2.92 -2.72 4.68
C ILE A 32 -1.50 -3.10 4.25
N ILE A 33 -0.50 -2.33 4.65
CA ILE A 33 0.90 -2.64 4.35
C ILE A 33 1.26 -4.03 4.88
N TYR A 34 0.83 -4.35 6.10
CA TYR A 34 1.06 -5.68 6.66
C TYR A 34 0.41 -6.75 5.79
N CYS A 35 -0.86 -6.58 5.45
CA CYS A 35 -1.63 -7.58 4.72
C CYS A 35 -1.11 -7.79 3.30
N GLU A 36 -0.61 -6.73 2.66
CA GLU A 36 -0.14 -6.78 1.27
C GLU A 36 1.30 -7.30 1.16
N SER A 37 2.19 -6.81 2.00
CA SER A 37 3.63 -7.05 1.82
C SER A 37 4.37 -7.47 3.08
N SER A 38 3.70 -7.51 4.23
CA SER A 38 4.35 -7.63 5.56
C SER A 38 5.40 -6.54 5.77
N GLY A 39 5.20 -5.38 5.16
CA GLY A 39 6.11 -4.25 5.28
C GLY A 39 7.37 -4.37 4.45
N ARG A 40 7.39 -5.24 3.45
CA ARG A 40 8.58 -5.45 2.61
C ARG A 40 8.47 -4.60 1.33
N PRO A 41 9.35 -3.59 1.16
CA PRO A 41 9.24 -2.68 0.00
C PRO A 41 9.53 -3.36 -1.34
N ASN A 42 10.23 -4.48 -1.33
CA ASN A 42 10.57 -5.23 -2.56
C ASN A 42 9.69 -6.45 -2.78
N ALA A 43 8.59 -6.58 -2.04
CA ALA A 43 7.70 -7.73 -2.20
C ALA A 43 7.11 -7.78 -3.61
N VAL A 44 7.07 -8.98 -4.19
CA VAL A 44 6.50 -9.22 -5.53
C VAL A 44 5.48 -10.34 -5.44
N GLY A 45 4.24 -10.03 -5.84
CA GLY A 45 3.19 -11.03 -5.98
C GLY A 45 2.92 -11.26 -7.46
N LYS A 46 2.88 -12.52 -7.88
CA LYS A 46 2.63 -12.90 -9.28
C LYS A 46 1.18 -13.32 -9.42
N ASN A 47 0.51 -12.78 -10.44
CA ASN A 47 -0.89 -13.08 -10.72
C ASN A 47 -1.01 -14.05 -11.89
N THR A 48 -2.13 -14.79 -11.93
CA THR A 48 -2.39 -15.79 -12.98
C THR A 48 -2.52 -15.17 -14.37
N ASN A 49 -2.86 -13.87 -14.44
CA ASN A 49 -2.99 -13.16 -15.71
C ASN A 49 -1.66 -12.62 -16.25
N GLY A 50 -0.53 -12.97 -15.62
CA GLY A 50 0.79 -12.53 -16.05
C GLY A 50 1.27 -11.21 -15.46
N THR A 51 0.39 -10.49 -14.75
CA THR A 51 0.80 -9.24 -14.10
C THR A 51 1.43 -9.50 -12.74
N GLN A 52 2.12 -8.49 -12.20
CA GLN A 52 2.72 -8.54 -10.87
C GLN A 52 2.22 -7.38 -10.02
N ASP A 53 2.14 -7.63 -8.71
CA ASP A 53 1.90 -6.61 -7.71
C ASP A 53 3.21 -6.39 -6.95
N VAL A 54 3.62 -5.15 -6.77
CA VAL A 54 4.96 -4.85 -6.26
C VAL A 54 4.93 -3.79 -5.17
N GLY A 55 5.78 -3.98 -4.16
CA GLY A 55 6.08 -2.98 -3.15
C GLY A 55 5.25 -3.08 -1.89
N LEU A 56 5.39 -2.09 -1.02
CA LEU A 56 4.66 -2.04 0.26
C LEU A 56 3.16 -2.18 0.06
N TRP A 57 2.63 -1.50 -0.96
CA TRP A 57 1.19 -1.42 -1.22
C TRP A 57 0.72 -2.40 -2.28
N GLN A 58 1.64 -3.18 -2.85
CA GLN A 58 1.35 -4.20 -3.87
C GLN A 58 0.57 -3.64 -5.06
N PHE A 59 1.08 -2.56 -5.64
CA PHE A 59 0.48 -1.99 -6.84
C PHE A 59 0.65 -2.92 -8.04
N ASN A 60 -0.47 -3.20 -8.72
CA ASN A 60 -0.48 -3.99 -9.94
C ASN A 60 0.16 -3.23 -11.10
N ASP A 61 0.74 -3.96 -12.05
CA ASP A 61 1.37 -3.39 -13.26
C ASP A 61 0.47 -2.36 -13.94
N ASN A 62 -0.78 -2.73 -14.17
CA ASN A 62 -1.72 -1.89 -14.91
C ASN A 62 -2.13 -0.65 -14.11
N THR A 63 -2.36 -0.81 -12.81
CA THR A 63 -2.73 0.29 -11.94
C THR A 63 -1.59 1.30 -11.84
N TRP A 64 -0.35 0.81 -11.69
CA TRP A 64 0.81 1.70 -11.62
C TRP A 64 1.01 2.49 -12.90
N ALA A 65 0.88 1.81 -14.06
CA ALA A 65 1.00 2.47 -15.36
C ALA A 65 -0.07 3.56 -15.54
N TRP A 66 -1.31 3.27 -15.14
CA TRP A 66 -2.40 4.23 -15.20
C TRP A 66 -2.13 5.45 -14.32
N LEU A 67 -1.66 5.23 -13.09
CA LEU A 67 -1.39 6.31 -12.15
C LEU A 67 -0.20 7.17 -12.60
N LYS A 68 0.85 6.56 -13.16
CA LYS A 68 1.99 7.30 -13.71
C LYS A 68 1.53 8.26 -14.81
N GLU A 69 0.69 7.77 -15.71
CA GLU A 69 0.15 8.59 -16.78
C GLU A 69 -0.75 9.70 -16.25
N LYS A 70 -1.65 9.35 -15.34
CA LYS A 70 -2.62 10.29 -14.78
C LYS A 70 -1.95 11.38 -13.97
N LEU A 71 -1.00 11.02 -13.12
CA LEU A 71 -0.37 11.95 -12.17
C LEU A 71 0.96 12.52 -12.67
N LYS A 72 1.41 12.07 -13.84
CA LYS A 72 2.63 12.60 -14.49
C LYS A 72 3.87 12.48 -13.60
N PHE A 73 4.12 11.26 -13.09
CA PHE A 73 5.33 11.01 -12.32
C PHE A 73 6.14 9.86 -12.93
N THR A 74 7.38 9.72 -12.48
CA THR A 74 8.25 8.60 -12.82
C THR A 74 8.73 7.95 -11.53
N GLY A 75 9.13 6.68 -11.62
CA GLY A 75 9.67 5.98 -10.48
C GLY A 75 9.10 4.59 -10.33
N ASN A 76 9.62 3.88 -9.34
CA ASN A 76 9.38 2.46 -9.14
C ASN A 76 8.46 2.21 -7.94
N ARG A 77 7.60 1.23 -8.08
CA ARG A 77 6.68 0.78 -7.01
C ARG A 77 7.42 0.26 -5.77
N SER A 78 8.65 -0.17 -5.94
CA SER A 78 9.49 -0.64 -4.83
C SER A 78 10.08 0.50 -4.01
N ASP A 79 10.01 1.74 -4.49
CA ASP A 79 10.38 2.90 -3.69
C ASP A 79 9.28 3.14 -2.65
N PRO A 80 9.55 2.92 -1.34
CA PRO A 80 8.51 3.01 -0.33
C PRO A 80 7.94 4.42 -0.17
N ILE A 81 8.74 5.45 -0.37
CA ILE A 81 8.26 6.83 -0.25
C ILE A 81 7.32 7.17 -1.40
N LEU A 82 7.73 6.89 -2.63
CA LEU A 82 6.90 7.13 -3.80
C LEU A 82 5.62 6.32 -3.76
N SER A 83 5.74 5.02 -3.45
CA SER A 83 4.60 4.11 -3.36
C SER A 83 3.57 4.62 -2.35
N THR A 84 4.03 5.11 -1.20
CA THR A 84 3.15 5.64 -0.15
C THR A 84 2.48 6.94 -0.58
N LYS A 85 3.20 7.83 -1.26
CA LYS A 85 2.60 9.05 -1.80
C LYS A 85 1.50 8.75 -2.80
N VAL A 86 1.72 7.77 -3.67
CA VAL A 86 0.73 7.35 -4.67
C VAL A 86 -0.48 6.70 -3.99
N ALA A 87 -0.23 5.83 -3.00
CA ALA A 87 -1.31 5.21 -2.23
C ALA A 87 -2.15 6.25 -1.51
N LYS A 88 -1.51 7.23 -0.89
CA LYS A 88 -2.22 8.35 -0.24
C LYS A 88 -3.13 9.06 -1.22
N TRP A 89 -2.61 9.42 -2.39
CA TRP A 89 -3.43 10.11 -3.39
C TRP A 89 -4.64 9.26 -3.78
N LEU A 90 -4.41 7.99 -4.07
CA LEU A 90 -5.48 7.09 -4.51
C LEU A 90 -6.55 6.93 -3.44
N ILE A 91 -6.15 6.75 -2.19
CA ILE A 91 -7.08 6.59 -1.08
C ILE A 91 -7.94 7.85 -0.88
N TYR A 92 -7.32 9.02 -0.84
CA TYR A 92 -8.04 10.26 -0.54
C TYR A 92 -8.82 10.83 -1.73
N ASN A 93 -8.52 10.38 -2.95
CA ASN A 93 -9.23 10.83 -4.13
C ASN A 93 -10.20 9.79 -4.70
N ASP A 94 -10.00 8.52 -4.39
CA ASP A 94 -10.82 7.45 -5.00
C ASP A 94 -11.26 6.37 -4.01
N GLY A 95 -10.64 6.27 -2.84
CA GLY A 95 -11.09 5.39 -1.76
C GLY A 95 -10.21 4.20 -1.49
N TRP A 96 -10.57 3.48 -0.44
CA TRP A 96 -9.83 2.31 0.06
C TRP A 96 -10.08 1.04 -0.77
N TYR A 97 -11.09 1.04 -1.64
CA TYR A 97 -11.57 -0.18 -2.29
C TYR A 97 -10.53 -0.85 -3.20
N HIS A 98 -9.47 -0.14 -3.58
CA HIS A 98 -8.40 -0.72 -4.38
C HIS A 98 -7.69 -1.88 -3.66
N TRP A 99 -7.85 -1.97 -2.35
CA TRP A 99 -7.29 -3.06 -1.53
C TRP A 99 -8.36 -4.02 -1.03
N ASN A 100 -9.54 -4.05 -1.66
CA ASN A 100 -10.65 -4.93 -1.24
C ASN A 100 -10.28 -6.42 -1.26
N SER A 101 -9.37 -6.84 -2.12
CA SER A 101 -8.98 -8.26 -2.19
C SER A 101 -8.34 -8.74 -0.87
N SER A 102 -7.71 -7.84 -0.11
CA SER A 102 -7.13 -8.18 1.19
C SER A 102 -7.95 -7.65 2.37
N LYS A 103 -9.15 -7.14 2.12
CA LYS A 103 -9.96 -6.48 3.15
C LYS A 103 -10.26 -7.39 4.34
N HIS A 104 -10.41 -8.68 4.11
CA HIS A 104 -10.62 -9.65 5.19
C HIS A 104 -9.48 -9.63 6.23
N CYS A 105 -8.30 -9.16 5.82
CA CYS A 105 -7.12 -9.09 6.68
C CYS A 105 -7.05 -7.78 7.48
N TRP A 106 -7.44 -6.64 6.87
CA TRP A 106 -7.23 -5.33 7.51
C TRP A 106 -8.49 -4.63 8.01
N ARG A 107 -9.66 -5.16 7.77
CA ARG A 107 -10.93 -4.48 8.09
C ARG A 107 -11.23 -4.37 9.60
N TYR A 108 -10.53 -5.14 10.42
CA TYR A 108 -10.83 -5.18 11.86
C TYR A 108 -10.19 -4.06 12.64
#